data_69c1df58d267043eb4ce55dab71f99c8
#
_entry.id   69c1df58d267043eb4ce55dab71f99c8
#
_cell.length_a   1.000
_cell.length_b   1.000
_cell.length_c   1.000
_cell.angle_alpha   90.00
_cell.angle_beta   90.00
_cell.angle_gamma   90.00
#
_symmetry.space_group_name_H-M   'P 1'
#
loop_
_entity.id
_entity.type
_entity.pdbx_description
1 polymer ?
#
loop_
_entity_poly.entity_id
_entity_poly.type
_entity_poly.pdbx_seq_one_letter_code
_entity_poly.pdbx_strand_id
1 'polypeptide(L)'
;MRRVVVDMQNALFADAIATALQKFDSDFEVCQSDSPAETADICIFTEANILIMEVTAYTPWKLEERMKIRAELKKTNPNCKIVLVVDENTEKKLADKVRQAKKDGLVDNFIYGSVSSSYLSAVIDAL
;
A
#
# COMPACT_ATOMS: atom_id res chain seq x y z
N MET A 1 7.43 -3.43 -17.10
CA MET A 1 6.47 -2.49 -16.52
C MET A 1 6.15 -2.90 -15.09
N ARG A 2 6.23 -1.96 -14.18
CA ARG A 2 5.95 -2.23 -12.76
C ARG A 2 4.51 -1.82 -12.45
N ARG A 3 3.68 -2.79 -12.08
CA ARG A 3 2.27 -2.57 -11.80
C ARG A 3 2.06 -2.36 -10.31
N VAL A 4 1.46 -1.22 -9.97
CA VAL A 4 1.20 -0.81 -8.58
C VAL A 4 -0.29 -0.65 -8.38
N VAL A 5 -0.82 -1.28 -7.33
CA VAL A 5 -2.20 -1.09 -6.91
C VAL A 5 -2.19 -0.23 -5.65
N VAL A 6 -3.03 0.79 -5.63
CA VAL A 6 -3.15 1.74 -4.51
C VAL A 6 -4.54 1.63 -3.91
N ASP A 7 -4.61 1.34 -2.62
CA ASP A 7 -5.85 1.20 -1.86
C ASP A 7 -5.82 2.16 -0.67
N MET A 8 -6.38 3.36 -0.88
CA MET A 8 -6.41 4.42 0.12
C MET A 8 -7.85 4.80 0.44
N GLN A 9 -8.11 5.12 1.69
CA GLN A 9 -9.42 5.63 2.10
C GLN A 9 -9.74 6.94 1.40
N ASN A 10 -8.76 7.80 1.22
CA ASN A 10 -8.90 9.11 0.60
C ASN A 10 -8.51 9.03 -0.88
N ALA A 11 -9.49 9.19 -1.78
CA ALA A 11 -9.28 9.11 -3.23
C ALA A 11 -8.31 10.19 -3.73
N LEU A 12 -8.34 11.38 -3.15
CA LEU A 12 -7.44 12.46 -3.53
C LEU A 12 -5.99 12.10 -3.22
N PHE A 13 -5.75 11.45 -2.08
CA PHE A 13 -4.42 10.98 -1.71
C PHE A 13 -3.96 9.85 -2.63
N ALA A 14 -4.87 8.96 -3.01
CA ALA A 14 -4.57 7.91 -3.99
C ALA A 14 -4.16 8.49 -5.34
N ASP A 15 -4.86 9.52 -5.81
CA ASP A 15 -4.53 10.23 -7.05
C ASP A 15 -3.14 10.88 -6.97
N ALA A 16 -2.82 11.47 -5.82
CA ALA A 16 -1.51 12.11 -5.61
C ALA A 16 -0.37 11.08 -5.66
N ILE A 17 -0.57 9.90 -5.08
CA ILE A 17 0.42 8.82 -5.13
C ILE A 17 0.60 8.35 -6.57
N ALA A 18 -0.48 8.11 -7.30
CA ALA A 18 -0.41 7.66 -8.69
C ALA A 18 0.34 8.65 -9.56
N THR A 19 0.02 9.95 -9.42
CA THR A 19 0.69 11.01 -10.16
C THR A 19 2.19 11.08 -9.83
N ALA A 20 2.53 10.99 -8.55
CA ALA A 20 3.92 11.04 -8.10
C ALA A 20 4.75 9.89 -8.67
N LEU A 21 4.22 8.68 -8.64
CA LEU A 21 4.92 7.50 -9.15
C LEU A 21 5.13 7.58 -10.67
N GLN A 22 4.09 7.97 -11.40
CA GLN A 22 4.18 8.08 -12.86
C GLN A 22 5.14 9.16 -13.32
N LYS A 23 5.23 10.26 -12.58
CA LYS A 23 6.24 11.30 -12.84
C LYS A 23 7.65 10.86 -12.50
N PHE A 24 7.79 10.05 -11.45
CA PHE A 24 9.09 9.56 -11.01
C PHE A 24 9.68 8.61 -12.05
N ASP A 25 8.89 7.68 -12.57
CA ASP A 25 9.31 6.72 -13.58
C ASP A 25 8.11 6.28 -14.40
N SER A 26 8.16 6.49 -15.71
CA SER A 26 7.09 6.10 -16.63
C SER A 26 6.87 4.58 -16.70
N ASP A 27 7.79 3.78 -16.15
CA ASP A 27 7.63 2.33 -16.04
C ASP A 27 6.55 1.93 -15.04
N PHE A 28 6.17 2.82 -14.13
CA PHE A 28 5.09 2.56 -13.19
C PHE A 28 3.72 2.66 -13.88
N GLU A 29 2.96 1.59 -13.78
CA GLU A 29 1.55 1.56 -14.17
C GLU A 29 0.73 1.45 -12.89
N VAL A 30 -0.06 2.48 -12.56
CA VAL A 30 -0.76 2.58 -11.29
C VAL A 30 -2.26 2.40 -11.48
N CYS A 31 -2.84 1.50 -10.70
CA CYS A 31 -4.26 1.24 -10.65
C CYS A 31 -4.77 1.52 -9.23
N GLN A 32 -5.89 2.20 -9.12
CA GLN A 32 -6.51 2.47 -7.82
C GLN A 32 -7.62 1.46 -7.55
N SER A 33 -7.66 0.95 -6.30
CA SER A 33 -8.76 0.11 -5.86
C SER A 33 -9.85 0.98 -5.24
N ASP A 34 -11.09 0.81 -5.68
CA ASP A 34 -12.23 1.58 -5.18
C ASP A 34 -12.72 1.08 -3.81
N SER A 35 -12.41 -0.15 -3.46
CA SER A 35 -12.91 -0.79 -2.26
C SER A 35 -11.92 -1.81 -1.73
N PRO A 36 -11.66 -1.85 -0.40
CA PRO A 36 -10.80 -2.88 0.18
C PRO A 36 -11.25 -4.31 -0.13
N ALA A 37 -12.55 -4.54 -0.30
CA ALA A 37 -13.08 -5.87 -0.61
C ALA A 37 -12.61 -6.39 -1.98
N GLU A 38 -12.24 -5.50 -2.90
CA GLU A 38 -11.84 -5.85 -4.26
C GLU A 38 -10.31 -5.87 -4.44
N THR A 39 -9.56 -5.40 -3.46
CA THR A 39 -8.13 -5.13 -3.61
C THR A 39 -7.33 -6.38 -3.94
N ALA A 40 -7.56 -7.48 -3.23
CA ALA A 40 -6.85 -8.73 -3.50
C ALA A 40 -7.10 -9.21 -4.94
N ASP A 41 -8.36 -9.18 -5.38
CA ASP A 41 -8.74 -9.61 -6.73
C ASP A 41 -8.10 -8.73 -7.81
N ILE A 42 -8.06 -7.42 -7.59
CA ILE A 42 -7.39 -6.49 -8.51
C ILE A 42 -5.91 -6.81 -8.62
N CYS A 43 -5.24 -7.06 -7.50
CA CYS A 43 -3.82 -7.41 -7.50
C CYS A 43 -3.55 -8.73 -8.21
N ILE A 44 -4.41 -9.71 -8.04
CA ILE A 44 -4.28 -11.01 -8.70
C ILE A 44 -4.51 -10.86 -10.20
N PHE A 45 -5.59 -10.18 -10.59
CA PHE A 45 -5.96 -9.98 -11.99
C PHE A 45 -4.89 -9.19 -12.76
N THR A 46 -4.35 -8.14 -12.16
CA THR A 46 -3.34 -7.28 -12.81
C THR A 46 -1.92 -7.83 -12.66
N GLU A 47 -1.72 -8.90 -11.91
CA GLU A 47 -0.40 -9.42 -11.57
C GLU A 47 0.48 -8.31 -10.96
N ALA A 48 -0.06 -7.61 -9.96
CA ALA A 48 0.59 -6.46 -9.36
C ALA A 48 1.95 -6.81 -8.76
N ASN A 49 2.92 -5.94 -8.98
CA ASN A 49 4.26 -6.06 -8.39
C ASN A 49 4.29 -5.45 -6.98
N ILE A 50 3.47 -4.42 -6.75
CA ILE A 50 3.46 -3.67 -5.49
C ILE A 50 2.01 -3.33 -5.14
N LEU A 51 1.67 -3.50 -3.86
CA LEU A 51 0.39 -3.07 -3.29
C LEU A 51 0.67 -2.05 -2.19
N ILE A 52 0.08 -0.86 -2.33
CA ILE A 52 0.16 0.20 -1.33
C ILE A 52 -1.22 0.31 -0.69
N MET A 53 -1.28 0.12 0.64
CA MET A 53 -2.54 0.16 1.38
C MET A 53 -2.44 1.13 2.55
N GLU A 54 -3.45 1.98 2.71
CA GLU A 54 -3.61 2.81 3.90
C GLU A 54 -4.15 1.97 5.07
N VAL A 55 -3.64 2.23 6.27
CA VAL A 55 -4.12 1.62 7.51
C VAL A 55 -4.67 2.72 8.41
N THR A 56 -5.91 2.53 8.86
CA THR A 56 -6.57 3.44 9.79
C THR A 56 -7.16 2.66 10.96
N ALA A 57 -7.73 3.37 11.95
CA ALA A 57 -8.42 2.75 13.08
C ALA A 57 -9.84 2.27 12.72
N TYR A 58 -10.29 2.46 11.49
CA TYR A 58 -11.68 2.22 11.09
C TYR A 58 -11.79 1.09 10.07
N THR A 59 -12.80 0.23 10.26
CA THR A 59 -13.16 -0.80 9.29
C THR A 59 -13.65 -0.11 8.00
N PRO A 60 -13.27 -0.60 6.81
CA PRO A 60 -12.49 -1.81 6.52
C PRO A 60 -10.98 -1.60 6.36
N TRP A 61 -10.43 -0.44 6.78
CA TRP A 61 -9.01 -0.08 6.60
C TRP A 61 -8.13 -0.46 7.79
N LYS A 62 -8.64 -1.21 8.75
CA LYS A 62 -7.87 -1.65 9.92
C LYS A 62 -6.75 -2.62 9.51
N LEU A 63 -5.71 -2.66 10.34
CA LEU A 63 -4.57 -3.54 10.09
C LEU A 63 -4.99 -5.01 9.94
N GLU A 64 -5.93 -5.49 10.78
CA GLU A 64 -6.44 -6.85 10.70
C GLU A 64 -7.06 -7.16 9.33
N GLU A 65 -7.81 -6.21 8.77
CA GLU A 65 -8.42 -6.35 7.45
C GLU A 65 -7.35 -6.36 6.35
N ARG A 66 -6.32 -5.53 6.49
CA ARG A 66 -5.19 -5.49 5.55
C ARG A 66 -4.40 -6.80 5.57
N MET A 67 -4.26 -7.41 6.74
CA MET A 67 -3.57 -8.70 6.86
C MET A 67 -4.38 -9.84 6.21
N LYS A 68 -5.72 -9.75 6.20
CA LYS A 68 -6.56 -10.69 5.45
C LYS A 68 -6.33 -10.56 3.94
N ILE A 69 -6.24 -9.32 3.44
CA ILE A 69 -5.91 -9.05 2.03
C ILE A 69 -4.54 -9.65 1.69
N ARG A 70 -3.55 -9.45 2.56
CA ARG A 70 -2.21 -10.03 2.40
C ARG A 70 -2.27 -11.55 2.29
N ALA A 71 -3.00 -12.20 3.21
CA ALA A 71 -3.10 -13.65 3.24
C ALA A 71 -3.71 -14.18 1.93
N GLU A 72 -4.76 -13.53 1.45
CA GLU A 72 -5.41 -13.89 0.18
C GLU A 72 -4.46 -13.71 -1.00
N LEU A 73 -3.79 -12.56 -1.06
CA LEU A 73 -2.88 -12.23 -2.15
C LEU A 73 -1.67 -13.18 -2.20
N LYS A 74 -1.10 -13.53 -1.05
CA LYS A 74 0.10 -14.38 -1.00
C LYS A 74 -0.15 -15.81 -1.47
N LYS A 75 -1.39 -16.26 -1.53
CA LYS A 75 -1.72 -17.60 -2.07
C LYS A 75 -1.43 -17.71 -3.56
N THR A 76 -1.68 -16.64 -4.32
CA THR A 76 -1.59 -16.66 -5.79
C THR A 76 -0.51 -15.73 -6.34
N ASN A 77 -0.14 -14.69 -5.59
CA ASN A 77 0.87 -13.71 -6.01
C ASN A 77 1.85 -13.44 -4.86
N PRO A 78 2.67 -14.45 -4.47
CA PRO A 78 3.54 -14.32 -3.30
C PRO A 78 4.67 -13.30 -3.47
N ASN A 79 4.99 -12.92 -4.69
CA ASN A 79 6.06 -11.97 -4.99
C ASN A 79 5.61 -10.51 -4.96
N CYS A 80 4.32 -10.25 -4.81
CA CYS A 80 3.80 -8.89 -4.69
C CYS A 80 4.31 -8.24 -3.40
N LYS A 81 4.99 -7.11 -3.53
CA LYS A 81 5.48 -6.36 -2.37
C LYS A 81 4.34 -5.57 -1.75
N ILE A 82 4.29 -5.52 -0.43
CA ILE A 82 3.22 -4.82 0.30
C ILE A 82 3.83 -3.68 1.11
N VAL A 83 3.25 -2.49 0.93
CA VAL A 83 3.63 -1.27 1.63
C VAL A 83 2.40 -0.69 2.32
N LEU A 84 2.52 -0.40 3.61
CA LEU A 84 1.44 0.22 4.37
C LEU A 84 1.71 1.71 4.53
N VAL A 85 0.64 2.50 4.48
CA VAL A 85 0.69 3.94 4.74
C VAL A 85 -0.11 4.21 6.00
N VAL A 86 0.48 4.91 6.97
CA VAL A 86 -0.16 5.21 8.26
C VAL A 86 0.12 6.66 8.66
N ASP A 87 -0.85 7.29 9.31
CA ASP A 87 -0.70 8.65 9.85
C ASP A 87 -0.13 8.55 11.28
N GLU A 88 1.15 8.85 11.43
CA GLU A 88 1.85 8.77 12.72
C GLU A 88 1.44 9.88 13.69
N ASN A 89 0.82 10.94 13.21
CA ASN A 89 0.44 12.07 14.06
C ASN A 89 -0.89 11.84 14.79
N THR A 90 -1.86 11.21 14.11
CA THR A 90 -3.19 10.95 14.67
C THR A 90 -3.36 9.51 15.12
N GLU A 91 -2.54 8.59 14.64
CA GLU A 91 -2.67 7.14 14.84
C GLU A 91 -1.37 6.54 15.41
N LYS A 92 -0.87 7.09 16.53
CA LYS A 92 0.43 6.68 17.10
C LYS A 92 0.51 5.20 17.46
N LYS A 93 -0.54 4.67 18.11
CA LYS A 93 -0.58 3.24 18.48
C LYS A 93 -0.63 2.34 17.26
N LEU A 94 -1.36 2.78 16.25
CA LEU A 94 -1.46 2.06 14.99
C LEU A 94 -0.11 2.08 14.25
N ALA A 95 0.58 3.22 14.26
CA ALA A 95 1.92 3.32 13.69
C ALA A 95 2.89 2.33 14.33
N ASP A 96 2.81 2.13 15.65
CA ASP A 96 3.62 1.14 16.35
C ASP A 96 3.32 -0.28 15.86
N LYS A 97 2.05 -0.62 15.67
CA LYS A 97 1.63 -1.92 15.14
C LYS A 97 2.11 -2.14 13.70
N VAL A 98 2.09 -1.09 12.89
CA VAL A 98 2.56 -1.15 11.50
C VAL A 98 4.09 -1.38 11.47
N ARG A 99 4.85 -0.68 12.32
CA ARG A 99 6.28 -0.92 12.45
C ARG A 99 6.57 -2.35 12.86
N GLN A 100 5.78 -2.90 13.79
CA GLN A 100 5.92 -4.28 14.23
C GLN A 100 5.63 -5.27 13.09
N ALA A 101 4.62 -5.00 12.28
CA ALA A 101 4.29 -5.84 11.12
C ALA A 101 5.47 -5.92 10.13
N LYS A 102 6.19 -4.82 9.92
CA LYS A 102 7.39 -4.84 9.09
C LYS A 102 8.49 -5.67 9.73
N LYS A 103 8.73 -5.51 11.03
CA LYS A 103 9.73 -6.28 11.77
C LYS A 103 9.44 -7.78 11.67
N ASP A 104 8.18 -8.16 11.74
CA ASP A 104 7.74 -9.55 11.69
C ASP A 104 7.76 -10.13 10.26
N GLY A 105 8.10 -9.33 9.26
CA GLY A 105 8.15 -9.77 7.88
C GLY A 105 6.80 -9.91 7.20
N LEU A 106 5.74 -9.36 7.79
CA LEU A 106 4.39 -9.43 7.23
C LEU A 106 4.20 -8.45 6.07
N VAL A 107 4.92 -7.33 6.09
CA VAL A 107 4.92 -6.35 5.00
C VAL A 107 6.34 -5.98 4.64
N ASP A 108 6.57 -5.49 3.44
CA ASP A 108 7.90 -5.19 2.93
C ASP A 108 8.41 -3.83 3.38
N ASN A 109 7.50 -2.88 3.55
CA ASN A 109 7.83 -1.57 4.08
C ASN A 109 6.58 -0.85 4.57
N PHE A 110 6.78 0.30 5.19
CA PHE A 110 5.69 1.21 5.54
C PHE A 110 6.14 2.65 5.31
N ILE A 111 5.17 3.56 5.16
CA ILE A 111 5.41 4.97 4.90
C ILE A 111 4.47 5.77 5.79
N TYR A 112 4.99 6.85 6.39
CA TYR A 112 4.16 7.82 7.10
C TYR A 112 3.47 8.75 6.10
N GLY A 113 2.20 9.06 6.35
CA GLY A 113 1.42 9.90 5.45
C GLY A 113 1.93 11.32 5.27
N SER A 114 2.81 11.77 6.18
CA SER A 114 3.39 13.11 6.15
C SER A 114 4.64 13.25 5.26
N VAL A 115 5.13 12.15 4.68
CA VAL A 115 6.34 12.20 3.84
C VAL A 115 6.07 12.89 2.50
N SER A 116 7.14 13.40 1.88
CA SER A 116 7.04 14.01 0.55
C SER A 116 6.77 12.97 -0.54
N SER A 117 6.23 13.44 -1.67
CA SER A 117 6.00 12.57 -2.82
C SER A 117 7.30 11.98 -3.38
N SER A 118 8.38 12.75 -3.35
CA SER A 118 9.69 12.25 -3.81
C SER A 118 10.24 11.16 -2.91
N TYR A 119 10.06 11.27 -1.59
CA TYR A 119 10.46 10.22 -0.66
C TYR A 119 9.65 8.93 -0.88
N LEU A 120 8.33 9.09 -0.99
CA LEU A 120 7.44 7.96 -1.24
C LEU A 120 7.84 7.24 -2.53
N SER A 121 8.04 7.99 -3.61
CA SER A 121 8.41 7.41 -4.90
C SER A 121 9.75 6.67 -4.84
N ALA A 122 10.72 7.22 -4.12
CA ALA A 122 12.03 6.58 -3.95
C ALA A 122 11.92 5.26 -3.16
N VAL A 123 11.08 5.23 -2.12
CA VAL A 123 10.86 4.00 -1.34
C VAL A 123 10.23 2.92 -2.21
N ILE A 124 9.22 3.27 -3.00
CA ILE A 124 8.54 2.32 -3.88
C ILE A 124 9.50 1.83 -4.98
N ASP A 125 10.29 2.71 -5.55
CA ASP A 125 11.26 2.37 -6.58
C ASP A 125 12.32 1.37 -6.09
N ALA A 126 12.67 1.43 -4.82
CA ALA A 126 13.72 0.59 -4.21
C ALA A 126 13.26 -0.83 -3.85
N LEU A 127 11.99 -1.12 -3.98
CA LEU A 127 11.43 -2.45 -3.60
C LEU A 127 11.86 -3.59 -4.54
#